data_5082b73d7b1f660bc7dfd4328cc6ccac
#
_entry.id   5082b73d7b1f660bc7dfd4328cc6ccac
#
_cell.length_a   1.000
_cell.length_b   1.000
_cell.length_c   1.000
_cell.angle_alpha   90.00
_cell.angle_beta   90.00
_cell.angle_gamma   90.00
#
_symmetry.space_group_name_H-M   'P 1'
#
loop_
_entity.id
_entity.type
_entity.pdbx_description
1 polymer ?
#
loop_
_entity_poly.entity_id
_entity_poly.type
_entity_poly.pdbx_seq_one_letter_code
_entity_poly.pdbx_strand_id
1 'polypeptide(L)'
;MNQIYTSDLLSFQKRLAPTVDSDVVINRPKTEILPEPYVITHERKIRFKLYYPNAIKVEMWDYLKEYKLEKNGDYWCGEFDMGEGFIAIFLKVDGTSILSEFFPIGYGGNKAINYIDVPEQDHPIELLGENHGSVLSDFFESKITGQLERIMIYLPPEYMQNTEKKYPVLYLQHGHGENETCWVSQGKMNFIYDNLVHQRKAVPAIVVMANGMIYKESGDKRELKYRDMSEFVKSS
;
A
#
# COMPACT_ATOMS: atom_id res chain seq x y z
N MET A 1 -10.02 -16.94 14.15
CA MET A 1 -9.11 -15.78 14.04
C MET A 1 -9.50 -14.97 12.83
N ASN A 2 -9.52 -13.65 12.95
CA ASN A 2 -9.89 -12.80 11.83
C ASN A 2 -8.65 -12.58 10.96
N GLN A 3 -8.77 -12.90 9.70
CA GLN A 3 -7.73 -12.60 8.71
C GLN A 3 -7.55 -11.08 8.59
N ILE A 4 -6.30 -10.61 8.55
CA ILE A 4 -6.02 -9.19 8.45
C ILE A 4 -6.06 -8.77 6.97
N TYR A 5 -7.03 -7.93 6.63
CA TYR A 5 -7.12 -7.26 5.34
C TYR A 5 -6.54 -5.86 5.49
N THR A 6 -5.33 -5.67 5.05
CA THR A 6 -4.62 -4.40 5.22
C THR A 6 -5.32 -3.22 4.57
N SER A 7 -6.06 -3.43 3.47
CA SER A 7 -6.85 -2.40 2.83
C SER A 7 -7.93 -1.83 3.76
N ASP A 8 -8.61 -2.68 4.53
CA ASP A 8 -9.65 -2.24 5.46
C ASP A 8 -9.07 -1.60 6.71
N LEU A 9 -7.93 -2.08 7.18
CA LEU A 9 -7.21 -1.49 8.32
C LEU A 9 -6.61 -0.12 7.99
N LEU A 10 -6.19 0.12 6.75
CA LEU A 10 -5.54 1.37 6.35
C LEU A 10 -6.53 2.41 5.84
N SER A 11 -7.69 2.02 5.34
CA SER A 11 -8.65 2.98 4.79
C SER A 11 -9.65 3.55 5.79
N PHE A 12 -9.88 2.99 6.94
CA PHE A 12 -10.77 3.41 8.06
C PHE A 12 -12.08 4.12 7.69
N GLN A 13 -12.34 4.38 6.41
CA GLN A 13 -13.46 5.17 5.94
C GLN A 13 -14.39 4.29 5.10
N LYS A 14 -15.67 4.36 5.42
CA LYS A 14 -16.70 3.81 4.53
C LYS A 14 -16.73 4.63 3.24
N ARG A 15 -16.84 3.95 2.12
CA ARG A 15 -16.95 4.58 0.81
C ARG A 15 -18.34 5.20 0.68
N LEU A 16 -18.38 6.52 0.59
CA LEU A 16 -19.62 7.27 0.45
C LEU A 16 -19.75 7.77 -0.98
N ALA A 17 -21.00 7.76 -1.49
CA ALA A 17 -21.28 8.33 -2.79
C ALA A 17 -20.98 9.84 -2.79
N PRO A 18 -20.19 10.35 -3.75
CA PRO A 18 -19.92 11.78 -3.83
C PRO A 18 -21.20 12.55 -4.16
N THR A 19 -21.41 13.69 -3.50
CA THR A 19 -22.39 14.69 -3.93
C THR A 19 -21.67 15.82 -4.63
N VAL A 20 -22.12 16.13 -5.84
CA VAL A 20 -21.73 17.37 -6.52
C VAL A 20 -22.84 18.40 -6.21
N ASP A 21 -22.48 19.46 -5.48
CA ASP A 21 -23.36 20.62 -5.34
C ASP A 21 -23.15 21.51 -6.57
N SER A 22 -24.22 21.86 -7.26
CA SER A 22 -24.17 22.55 -8.55
C SER A 22 -23.55 23.97 -8.46
N ASP A 23 -23.53 24.56 -7.28
CA ASP A 23 -23.09 25.95 -7.09
C ASP A 23 -21.72 26.08 -6.44
N VAL A 24 -21.21 25.01 -5.84
CA VAL A 24 -19.87 24.95 -5.27
C VAL A 24 -19.32 23.57 -5.51
N VAL A 25 -18.22 23.47 -6.23
CA VAL A 25 -17.53 22.20 -6.50
C VAL A 25 -16.90 21.68 -5.19
N ILE A 26 -17.74 21.39 -4.21
CA ILE A 26 -17.38 20.71 -2.99
C ILE A 26 -18.00 19.33 -3.06
N ASN A 27 -17.16 18.32 -3.25
CA ASN A 27 -17.59 16.94 -3.07
C ASN A 27 -17.94 16.73 -1.59
N ARG A 28 -19.22 16.78 -1.27
CA ARG A 28 -19.72 16.36 0.04
C ARG A 28 -20.08 14.88 -0.05
N PRO A 29 -19.61 14.05 0.88
CA PRO A 29 -20.05 12.66 0.92
C PRO A 29 -21.57 12.60 1.18
N LYS A 30 -22.28 11.82 0.41
CA LYS A 30 -23.66 11.44 0.72
C LYS A 30 -23.69 10.54 1.95
N THR A 31 -24.84 10.46 2.61
CA THR A 31 -25.08 9.46 3.65
C THR A 31 -25.21 8.04 3.08
N GLU A 32 -25.33 7.89 1.77
CA GLU A 32 -25.41 6.60 1.09
C GLU A 32 -24.01 5.96 1.03
N ILE A 33 -23.89 4.80 1.62
CA ILE A 33 -22.66 3.99 1.58
C ILE A 33 -22.67 3.18 0.29
N LEU A 34 -21.63 3.37 -0.53
CA LEU A 34 -21.44 2.58 -1.74
C LEU A 34 -21.06 1.13 -1.38
N PRO A 35 -21.43 0.17 -2.24
CA PRO A 35 -20.96 -1.20 -2.09
C PRO A 35 -19.43 -1.26 -2.18
N GLU A 36 -18.84 -2.29 -1.59
CA GLU A 36 -17.41 -2.54 -1.75
C GLU A 36 -17.04 -2.62 -3.24
N PRO A 37 -15.93 -2.00 -3.67
CA PRO A 37 -15.54 -1.95 -5.08
C PRO A 37 -15.15 -3.31 -5.62
N TYR A 38 -14.79 -4.25 -4.75
CA TYR A 38 -14.55 -5.64 -5.10
C TYR A 38 -14.90 -6.57 -3.95
N VAL A 39 -15.20 -7.80 -4.30
CA VAL A 39 -15.37 -8.92 -3.36
C VAL A 39 -14.66 -10.16 -3.89
N ILE A 40 -14.11 -10.96 -2.99
CA ILE A 40 -13.52 -12.25 -3.35
C ILE A 40 -14.63 -13.29 -3.29
N THR A 41 -14.87 -13.99 -4.39
CA THR A 41 -15.90 -15.04 -4.49
C THR A 41 -15.45 -16.34 -3.84
N HIS A 42 -16.37 -17.29 -3.67
CA HIS A 42 -16.03 -18.64 -3.19
C HIS A 42 -15.06 -19.38 -4.14
N GLU A 43 -15.11 -19.05 -5.44
CA GLU A 43 -14.20 -19.59 -6.45
C GLU A 43 -12.86 -18.84 -6.50
N ARG A 44 -12.60 -17.94 -5.55
CA ARG A 44 -11.38 -17.14 -5.48
C ARG A 44 -11.21 -16.13 -6.63
N LYS A 45 -12.27 -15.88 -7.41
CA LYS A 45 -12.28 -14.79 -8.37
C LYS A 45 -12.58 -13.46 -7.69
N ILE A 46 -12.12 -12.39 -8.30
CA ILE A 46 -12.38 -11.03 -7.83
C ILE A 46 -13.53 -10.46 -8.64
N ARG A 47 -14.63 -10.17 -7.97
CA ARG A 47 -15.78 -9.50 -8.57
C ARG A 47 -15.74 -8.02 -8.27
N PHE A 48 -15.64 -7.21 -9.31
CA PHE A 48 -15.63 -5.75 -9.22
C PHE A 48 -17.01 -5.15 -9.42
N LYS A 49 -17.26 -4.04 -8.69
CA LYS A 49 -18.43 -3.19 -8.83
C LYS A 49 -18.03 -1.74 -8.59
N LEU A 50 -17.60 -1.04 -9.66
CA LEU A 50 -17.04 0.30 -9.60
C LEU A 50 -18.11 1.34 -9.92
N TYR A 51 -18.24 2.34 -9.06
CA TYR A 51 -19.25 3.41 -9.22
C TYR A 51 -18.72 4.54 -10.09
N TYR A 52 -19.10 4.53 -11.37
CA TYR A 52 -18.83 5.60 -12.34
C TYR A 52 -20.08 5.83 -13.22
N PRO A 53 -21.15 6.48 -12.66
CA PRO A 53 -22.45 6.56 -13.31
C PRO A 53 -22.41 7.30 -14.66
N ASN A 54 -21.62 8.36 -14.74
CA ASN A 54 -21.52 9.22 -15.91
C ASN A 54 -20.46 8.81 -16.92
N ALA A 55 -19.66 7.79 -16.62
CA ALA A 55 -18.59 7.35 -17.51
C ALA A 55 -19.16 6.66 -18.76
N ILE A 56 -18.57 6.97 -19.92
CA ILE A 56 -18.82 6.32 -21.20
C ILE A 56 -18.00 5.04 -21.32
N LYS A 57 -16.77 5.08 -20.77
CA LYS A 57 -15.82 3.95 -20.80
C LYS A 57 -15.02 3.89 -19.51
N VAL A 58 -14.88 2.70 -18.91
CA VAL A 58 -13.95 2.44 -17.81
C VAL A 58 -13.06 1.27 -18.22
N GLU A 59 -11.76 1.51 -18.18
CA GLU A 59 -10.70 0.55 -18.49
C GLU A 59 -9.95 0.22 -17.23
N MET A 60 -9.72 -1.07 -16.98
CA MET A 60 -8.99 -1.57 -15.82
C MET A 60 -7.90 -2.55 -16.25
N TRP A 61 -6.71 -2.41 -15.69
CA TRP A 61 -5.60 -3.34 -15.92
C TRP A 61 -4.71 -3.45 -14.68
N ASP A 62 -3.90 -4.50 -14.62
CA ASP A 62 -2.77 -4.65 -13.72
C ASP A 62 -1.45 -4.51 -14.50
N TYR A 63 -0.33 -4.96 -13.94
CA TYR A 63 0.95 -4.95 -14.66
C TYR A 63 1.02 -5.97 -15.80
N LEU A 64 0.10 -6.93 -15.89
CA LEU A 64 0.17 -8.08 -16.77
C LEU A 64 -0.88 -8.03 -17.88
N LYS A 65 -2.11 -7.61 -17.57
CA LYS A 65 -3.22 -7.69 -18.52
C LYS A 65 -4.31 -6.65 -18.26
N GLU A 66 -5.16 -6.46 -19.26
CA GLU A 66 -6.39 -5.67 -19.20
C GLU A 66 -7.57 -6.57 -18.79
N TYR A 67 -8.50 -5.98 -18.03
CA TYR A 67 -9.72 -6.60 -17.55
C TYR A 67 -10.92 -5.84 -18.08
N LYS A 68 -11.76 -6.51 -18.86
CA LYS A 68 -12.92 -5.91 -19.50
C LYS A 68 -14.07 -5.77 -18.50
N LEU A 69 -14.42 -4.54 -18.16
CA LEU A 69 -15.59 -4.21 -17.37
C LEU A 69 -16.81 -3.94 -18.26
N GLU A 70 -17.99 -4.29 -17.78
CA GLU A 70 -19.26 -4.02 -18.46
C GLU A 70 -20.13 -3.08 -17.63
N LYS A 71 -20.78 -2.13 -18.30
CA LYS A 71 -21.65 -1.16 -17.64
C LYS A 71 -22.97 -1.82 -17.25
N ASN A 72 -23.33 -1.70 -15.96
CA ASN A 72 -24.60 -2.15 -15.41
C ASN A 72 -25.20 -1.04 -14.53
N GLY A 73 -26.09 -0.25 -15.10
CA GLY A 73 -26.63 0.95 -14.48
C GLY A 73 -25.51 1.97 -14.20
N ASP A 74 -25.38 2.36 -12.93
CA ASP A 74 -24.37 3.32 -12.46
C ASP A 74 -23.00 2.69 -12.22
N TYR A 75 -22.89 1.38 -12.40
CA TYR A 75 -21.70 0.61 -12.05
C TYR A 75 -21.03 -0.02 -13.27
N TRP A 76 -19.74 -0.21 -13.15
CA TRP A 76 -18.91 -1.00 -14.06
C TRP A 76 -18.50 -2.27 -13.36
N CYS A 77 -18.85 -3.41 -13.94
CA CYS A 77 -18.77 -4.72 -13.31
C CYS A 77 -17.92 -5.69 -14.11
N GLY A 78 -17.30 -6.62 -13.41
CA GLY A 78 -16.57 -7.74 -14.01
C GLY A 78 -16.13 -8.74 -12.93
N GLU A 79 -15.85 -9.97 -13.33
CA GLU A 79 -15.34 -11.01 -12.45
C GLU A 79 -14.15 -11.71 -13.10
N PHE A 80 -13.01 -11.75 -12.39
CA PHE A 80 -11.74 -12.17 -12.95
C PHE A 80 -10.94 -13.02 -11.97
N ASP A 81 -10.20 -13.97 -12.50
CA ASP A 81 -9.10 -14.61 -11.80
C ASP A 81 -7.86 -13.73 -11.94
N MET A 82 -7.41 -13.18 -10.81
CA MET A 82 -6.28 -12.26 -10.74
C MET A 82 -5.12 -12.80 -9.88
N GLY A 83 -5.30 -13.99 -9.27
CA GLY A 83 -4.33 -14.53 -8.33
C GLY A 83 -4.49 -14.00 -6.91
N GLU A 84 -3.44 -14.12 -6.12
CA GLU A 84 -3.39 -13.80 -4.69
C GLU A 84 -2.30 -12.77 -4.38
N GLY A 85 -2.34 -12.22 -3.17
CA GLY A 85 -1.39 -11.24 -2.69
C GLY A 85 -1.71 -9.80 -3.11
N PHE A 86 -0.67 -8.98 -3.21
CA PHE A 86 -0.77 -7.59 -3.64
C PHE A 86 -0.93 -7.50 -5.16
N ILE A 87 -1.99 -6.84 -5.62
CA ILE A 87 -2.29 -6.67 -7.04
C ILE A 87 -2.51 -5.19 -7.33
N ALA A 88 -1.62 -4.57 -8.11
CA ALA A 88 -1.79 -3.19 -8.55
C ALA A 88 -2.99 -3.07 -9.49
N ILE A 89 -3.78 -2.01 -9.32
CA ILE A 89 -4.95 -1.71 -10.15
C ILE A 89 -4.73 -0.35 -10.82
N PHE A 90 -4.83 -0.34 -12.13
CA PHE A 90 -4.80 0.88 -12.93
C PHE A 90 -6.13 1.09 -13.60
N LEU A 91 -6.62 2.34 -13.56
CA LEU A 91 -7.90 2.73 -14.13
C LEU A 91 -7.76 3.90 -15.09
N LYS A 92 -8.54 3.83 -16.18
CA LYS A 92 -8.89 4.99 -17.00
C LYS A 92 -10.39 5.16 -17.04
N VAL A 93 -10.83 6.38 -16.85
CA VAL A 93 -12.24 6.77 -17.02
C VAL A 93 -12.28 7.78 -18.17
N ASP A 94 -13.01 7.43 -19.23
CA ASP A 94 -13.13 8.22 -20.46
C ASP A 94 -11.76 8.69 -21.02
N GLY A 95 -10.79 7.77 -21.02
CA GLY A 95 -9.44 8.00 -21.53
C GLY A 95 -8.47 8.67 -20.54
N THR A 96 -8.95 9.16 -19.40
CA THR A 96 -8.12 9.80 -18.37
C THR A 96 -7.68 8.79 -17.33
N SER A 97 -6.37 8.64 -17.10
CA SER A 97 -5.85 7.82 -16.00
C SER A 97 -6.20 8.47 -14.67
N ILE A 98 -6.77 7.69 -13.77
CA ILE A 98 -7.19 8.15 -12.45
C ILE A 98 -6.56 7.32 -11.34
N LEU A 99 -6.39 7.96 -10.19
CA LEU A 99 -6.20 7.28 -8.91
C LEU A 99 -7.57 7.27 -8.23
N SER A 100 -8.16 6.08 -8.15
CA SER A 100 -9.52 5.93 -7.63
C SER A 100 -9.55 6.05 -6.11
N GLU A 101 -10.50 6.79 -5.57
CA GLU A 101 -10.76 6.89 -4.12
C GLU A 101 -11.37 5.61 -3.53
N PHE A 102 -11.83 4.70 -4.39
CA PHE A 102 -12.48 3.45 -3.96
C PHE A 102 -11.52 2.33 -3.62
N PHE A 103 -10.23 2.48 -3.93
CA PHE A 103 -9.20 1.50 -3.63
C PHE A 103 -8.15 2.08 -2.68
N PRO A 104 -7.51 1.24 -1.89
CA PRO A 104 -6.33 1.67 -1.14
C PRO A 104 -5.25 2.18 -2.08
N ILE A 105 -4.46 3.12 -1.56
CA ILE A 105 -3.37 3.76 -2.28
C ILE A 105 -2.05 3.21 -1.74
N GLY A 106 -1.26 2.65 -2.64
CA GLY A 106 0.12 2.24 -2.43
C GLY A 106 1.08 3.08 -3.26
N TYR A 107 2.30 2.64 -3.36
CA TYR A 107 3.35 3.31 -4.13
C TYR A 107 4.12 2.28 -4.96
N GLY A 108 4.28 2.55 -6.24
CA GLY A 108 5.01 1.67 -7.15
C GLY A 108 5.23 2.34 -8.51
N GLY A 109 6.32 1.99 -9.21
CA GLY A 109 6.67 2.62 -10.49
C GLY A 109 6.89 4.13 -10.37
N ASN A 110 7.46 4.62 -9.25
CA ASN A 110 7.70 6.02 -8.92
C ASN A 110 6.44 6.91 -8.80
N LYS A 111 5.30 6.33 -8.51
CA LYS A 111 4.03 7.06 -8.38
C LYS A 111 3.08 6.37 -7.41
N ALA A 112 2.06 7.10 -6.96
CA ALA A 112 0.92 6.51 -6.28
C ALA A 112 0.16 5.58 -7.23
N ILE A 113 -0.28 4.44 -6.71
CA ILE A 113 -1.08 3.43 -7.42
C ILE A 113 -2.23 2.98 -6.54
N ASN A 114 -3.32 2.54 -7.17
CA ASN A 114 -4.31 1.75 -6.46
C ASN A 114 -3.88 0.28 -6.40
N TYR A 115 -4.38 -0.43 -5.41
CA TYR A 115 -4.17 -1.87 -5.31
C TYR A 115 -5.35 -2.57 -4.65
N ILE A 116 -5.41 -3.87 -4.81
CA ILE A 116 -6.21 -4.78 -4.00
C ILE A 116 -5.29 -5.78 -3.31
N ASP A 117 -5.76 -6.31 -2.21
CA ASP A 117 -5.04 -7.31 -1.44
C ASP A 117 -5.90 -8.56 -1.34
N VAL A 118 -5.46 -9.61 -2.02
CA VAL A 118 -6.15 -10.90 -2.06
C VAL A 118 -5.44 -11.85 -1.11
N PRO A 119 -6.08 -12.27 0.00
CA PRO A 119 -5.43 -13.13 0.97
C PRO A 119 -4.92 -14.42 0.35
N GLU A 120 -3.68 -14.77 0.65
CA GLU A 120 -3.09 -16.04 0.24
C GLU A 120 -3.78 -17.21 0.95
N GLN A 121 -4.09 -18.25 0.19
CA GLN A 121 -4.83 -19.40 0.71
C GLN A 121 -3.92 -20.31 1.54
N ASP A 122 -2.71 -20.54 1.06
CA ASP A 122 -1.75 -21.43 1.72
C ASP A 122 -1.00 -20.73 2.88
N HIS A 123 -0.88 -19.41 2.82
CA HIS A 123 -0.15 -18.60 3.79
C HIS A 123 -0.93 -17.37 4.25
N PRO A 124 -2.14 -17.55 4.82
CA PRO A 124 -2.93 -16.41 5.26
C PRO A 124 -2.21 -15.67 6.39
N ILE A 125 -2.21 -14.35 6.33
CA ILE A 125 -1.73 -13.52 7.43
C ILE A 125 -2.84 -13.45 8.47
N GLU A 126 -2.66 -14.17 9.57
CA GLU A 126 -3.52 -14.12 10.74
C GLU A 126 -2.77 -13.48 11.90
N LEU A 127 -3.51 -12.76 12.73
CA LEU A 127 -2.94 -12.21 13.95
C LEU A 127 -2.88 -13.29 15.02
N LEU A 128 -1.67 -13.73 15.37
CA LEU A 128 -1.46 -14.86 16.29
C LEU A 128 -1.39 -14.47 17.77
N GLY A 129 -1.25 -13.20 18.07
CA GLY A 129 -1.13 -12.72 19.47
C GLY A 129 -1.91 -11.42 19.70
N GLU A 130 -2.08 -11.07 20.98
CA GLU A 130 -2.71 -9.80 21.37
C GLU A 130 -1.72 -8.64 21.38
N ASN A 131 -0.43 -8.93 21.55
CA ASN A 131 0.64 -7.94 21.58
C ASN A 131 1.24 -7.74 20.21
N HIS A 132 1.21 -6.50 19.74
CA HIS A 132 1.73 -6.09 18.44
C HIS A 132 2.86 -5.12 18.59
N GLY A 133 3.79 -5.16 17.66
CA GLY A 133 4.77 -4.10 17.47
C GLY A 133 4.11 -2.80 17.00
N SER A 134 4.83 -1.71 17.12
CA SER A 134 4.40 -0.40 16.65
C SER A 134 5.20 0.03 15.43
N VAL A 135 4.52 0.70 14.49
CA VAL A 135 5.19 1.32 13.35
C VAL A 135 5.17 2.83 13.54
N LEU A 136 6.36 3.44 13.57
CA LEU A 136 6.55 4.87 13.65
C LEU A 136 6.92 5.41 12.27
N SER A 137 6.38 6.59 11.94
CA SER A 137 6.88 7.43 10.85
C SER A 137 7.66 8.57 11.48
N ASP A 138 8.94 8.67 11.16
CA ASP A 138 9.83 9.67 11.71
C ASP A 138 10.68 10.29 10.60
N PHE A 139 11.46 11.31 10.93
CA PHE A 139 12.31 12.03 10.01
C PHE A 139 13.73 12.12 10.55
N PHE A 140 14.69 12.07 9.67
CA PHE A 140 16.09 12.28 10.01
C PHE A 140 16.78 13.14 8.94
N GLU A 141 17.79 13.89 9.37
CA GLU A 141 18.65 14.64 8.46
C GLU A 141 19.72 13.70 7.90
N SER A 142 19.63 13.42 6.61
CA SER A 142 20.59 12.56 5.93
C SER A 142 21.89 13.29 5.66
N LYS A 143 23.00 12.80 6.22
CA LYS A 143 24.34 13.33 5.94
C LYS A 143 24.80 13.11 4.49
N ILE A 144 24.17 12.14 3.80
CA ILE A 144 24.50 11.78 2.42
C ILE A 144 23.80 12.70 1.43
N THR A 145 22.49 12.95 1.63
CA THR A 145 21.68 13.79 0.74
C THR A 145 21.68 15.26 1.17
N GLY A 146 21.97 15.54 2.45
CA GLY A 146 21.80 16.86 3.05
C GLY A 146 20.34 17.30 3.18
N GLN A 147 19.40 16.35 3.11
CA GLN A 147 17.96 16.61 3.14
C GLN A 147 17.31 15.90 4.33
N LEU A 148 16.12 16.38 4.70
CA LEU A 148 15.27 15.72 5.66
C LEU A 148 14.58 14.54 4.96
N GLU A 149 14.85 13.33 5.43
CA GLU A 149 14.31 12.09 4.86
C GLU A 149 13.31 11.46 5.81
N ARG A 150 12.24 10.89 5.27
CA ARG A 150 11.27 10.14 6.05
C ARG A 150 11.73 8.69 6.21
N ILE A 151 11.44 8.12 7.36
CA ILE A 151 11.77 6.75 7.72
C ILE A 151 10.59 6.08 8.39
N MET A 152 10.35 4.81 8.09
CA MET A 152 9.43 3.97 8.83
C MET A 152 10.22 3.04 9.74
N ILE A 153 9.81 2.95 11.01
CA ILE A 153 10.50 2.15 12.02
C ILE A 153 9.48 1.23 12.68
N TYR A 154 9.71 -0.08 12.59
CA TYR A 154 8.97 -1.04 13.40
C TYR A 154 9.72 -1.27 14.71
N LEU A 155 8.98 -1.20 15.81
CA LEU A 155 9.44 -1.50 17.17
C LEU A 155 8.72 -2.75 17.68
N PRO A 156 9.43 -3.74 18.27
CA PRO A 156 8.79 -4.94 18.80
C PRO A 156 7.86 -4.62 19.98
N PRO A 157 6.86 -5.49 20.29
CA PRO A 157 5.80 -5.22 21.27
C PRO A 157 6.31 -4.80 22.67
N GLU A 158 7.41 -5.36 23.11
CA GLU A 158 7.98 -5.07 24.43
C GLU A 158 8.89 -3.84 24.47
N TYR A 159 9.16 -3.18 23.33
CA TYR A 159 10.12 -2.08 23.26
C TYR A 159 9.79 -0.93 24.22
N MET A 160 8.53 -0.50 24.25
CA MET A 160 8.09 0.61 25.11
C MET A 160 8.11 0.26 26.60
N GLN A 161 8.08 -1.02 26.95
CA GLN A 161 8.12 -1.50 28.32
C GLN A 161 9.54 -1.76 28.82
N ASN A 162 10.49 -1.89 27.91
CA ASN A 162 11.88 -2.23 28.22
C ASN A 162 12.87 -1.47 27.30
N THR A 163 12.90 -0.16 27.45
CA THR A 163 13.72 0.73 26.61
C THR A 163 15.23 0.56 26.82
N GLU A 164 15.65 -0.04 27.95
CA GLU A 164 17.05 -0.33 28.23
C GLU A 164 17.56 -1.59 27.51
N LYS A 165 16.65 -2.41 27.03
CA LYS A 165 17.01 -3.62 26.26
C LYS A 165 17.57 -3.21 24.91
N LYS A 166 18.69 -3.80 24.52
CA LYS A 166 19.26 -3.64 23.18
C LYS A 166 18.64 -4.66 22.24
N TYR A 167 18.20 -4.18 21.10
CA TYR A 167 17.63 -4.99 20.04
C TYR A 167 18.54 -5.01 18.82
N PRO A 168 18.64 -6.13 18.11
CA PRO A 168 19.23 -6.14 16.78
C PRO A 168 18.42 -5.21 15.85
N VAL A 169 19.07 -4.67 14.83
CA VAL A 169 18.44 -3.80 13.85
C VAL A 169 18.50 -4.46 12.48
N LEU A 170 17.32 -4.58 11.85
CA LEU A 170 17.20 -5.02 10.47
C LEU A 170 16.91 -3.80 9.59
N TYR A 171 17.74 -3.55 8.59
CA TYR A 171 17.48 -2.57 7.54
C TYR A 171 16.79 -3.27 6.37
N LEU A 172 15.56 -2.85 6.07
CA LEU A 172 14.74 -3.47 5.05
C LEU A 172 14.50 -2.47 3.91
N GLN A 173 15.16 -2.71 2.78
CA GLN A 173 15.07 -1.85 1.61
C GLN A 173 13.89 -2.24 0.72
N HIS A 174 13.14 -1.23 0.26
CA HIS A 174 12.05 -1.41 -0.70
C HIS A 174 12.55 -1.72 -2.12
N GLY A 175 11.63 -2.13 -3.01
CA GLY A 175 11.90 -2.42 -4.42
C GLY A 175 12.05 -1.15 -5.27
N HIS A 176 12.50 -1.36 -6.52
CA HIS A 176 12.65 -0.26 -7.48
C HIS A 176 11.32 0.45 -7.74
N GLY A 177 11.33 1.78 -7.61
CA GLY A 177 10.14 2.62 -7.83
C GLY A 177 9.12 2.60 -6.70
N GLU A 178 9.47 2.03 -5.56
CA GLU A 178 8.70 2.06 -4.32
C GLU A 178 9.24 3.13 -3.36
N ASN A 179 8.79 3.13 -2.11
CA ASN A 179 9.26 4.01 -1.06
C ASN A 179 9.26 3.33 0.32
N GLU A 180 9.65 4.07 1.36
CA GLU A 180 9.79 3.59 2.73
C GLU A 180 8.50 3.01 3.35
N THR A 181 7.32 3.31 2.79
CA THR A 181 6.03 2.83 3.31
C THR A 181 5.64 1.44 2.80
N CYS A 182 6.24 0.97 1.71
CA CYS A 182 5.75 -0.20 0.97
C CYS A 182 5.80 -1.50 1.76
N TRP A 183 6.85 -1.71 2.54
CA TRP A 183 6.96 -2.91 3.38
C TRP A 183 5.87 -3.02 4.44
N VAL A 184 5.37 -1.89 4.93
CA VAL A 184 4.26 -1.86 5.91
C VAL A 184 2.93 -1.93 5.19
N SER A 185 2.67 -1.00 4.25
CA SER A 185 1.34 -0.84 3.64
C SER A 185 0.99 -1.97 2.65
N GLN A 186 1.98 -2.44 1.89
CA GLN A 186 1.80 -3.44 0.84
C GLN A 186 2.33 -4.81 1.26
N GLY A 187 3.51 -4.83 1.90
CA GLY A 187 4.19 -6.04 2.33
C GLY A 187 3.72 -6.60 3.66
N LYS A 188 2.91 -5.87 4.45
CA LYS A 188 2.38 -6.31 5.77
C LYS A 188 3.47 -6.79 6.73
N MET A 189 4.68 -6.27 6.56
CA MET A 189 5.88 -6.72 7.26
C MET A 189 5.71 -6.75 8.77
N ASN A 190 5.08 -5.72 9.35
CA ASN A 190 4.84 -5.61 10.77
C ASN A 190 4.03 -6.82 11.32
N PHE A 191 2.95 -7.22 10.64
CA PHE A 191 2.13 -8.37 11.05
C PHE A 191 2.86 -9.70 10.85
N ILE A 192 3.57 -9.86 9.73
CA ILE A 192 4.38 -11.04 9.45
C ILE A 192 5.47 -11.18 10.52
N TYR A 193 6.13 -10.08 10.87
CA TYR A 193 7.22 -10.11 11.84
C TYR A 193 6.72 -10.39 13.26
N ASP A 194 5.60 -9.79 13.67
CA ASP A 194 4.92 -10.09 14.93
C ASP A 194 4.62 -11.60 15.05
N ASN A 195 4.07 -12.18 13.99
CA ASN A 195 3.76 -13.61 13.94
C ASN A 195 5.01 -14.48 14.02
N LEU A 196 6.09 -14.11 13.33
CA LEU A 196 7.36 -14.84 13.38
C LEU A 196 7.98 -14.79 14.79
N VAL A 197 7.92 -13.66 15.46
CA VAL A 197 8.38 -13.50 16.85
C VAL A 197 7.50 -14.32 17.80
N HIS A 198 6.18 -14.25 17.65
CA HIS A 198 5.23 -15.03 18.45
C HIS A 198 5.47 -16.55 18.30
N GLN A 199 5.75 -17.01 17.09
CA GLN A 199 6.09 -18.41 16.78
C GLN A 199 7.52 -18.81 17.18
N ARG A 200 8.31 -17.89 17.73
CA ARG A 200 9.74 -18.09 18.03
C ARG A 200 10.60 -18.45 16.82
N LYS A 201 10.18 -18.04 15.63
CA LYS A 201 10.91 -18.20 14.36
C LYS A 201 11.84 -17.01 14.08
N ALA A 202 11.61 -15.89 14.75
CA ALA A 202 12.47 -14.71 14.72
C ALA A 202 12.70 -14.18 16.14
N VAL A 203 13.78 -13.46 16.34
CA VAL A 203 14.05 -12.71 17.58
C VAL A 203 13.43 -11.33 17.47
N PRO A 204 12.93 -10.73 18.58
CA PRO A 204 12.49 -9.34 18.55
C PRO A 204 13.62 -8.40 18.06
N ALA A 205 13.32 -7.58 17.07
CA ALA A 205 14.27 -6.63 16.48
C ALA A 205 13.58 -5.32 16.12
N ILE A 206 14.34 -4.26 16.00
CA ILE A 206 13.91 -3.01 15.36
C ILE A 206 14.06 -3.21 13.85
N VAL A 207 13.04 -2.83 13.07
CA VAL A 207 13.16 -2.85 11.60
C VAL A 207 13.09 -1.43 11.07
N VAL A 208 14.09 -1.06 10.28
CA VAL A 208 14.25 0.28 9.73
C VAL A 208 14.04 0.22 8.22
N MET A 209 13.11 1.03 7.73
CA MET A 209 12.74 1.12 6.32
C MET A 209 12.91 2.55 5.86
N ALA A 210 13.94 2.82 5.08
CA ALA A 210 14.23 4.14 4.53
C ALA A 210 13.94 4.19 3.04
N ASN A 211 13.76 5.39 2.50
CA ASN A 211 13.63 5.58 1.07
C ASN A 211 15.02 5.52 0.40
N GLY A 212 15.23 4.51 -0.44
CA GLY A 212 16.47 4.35 -1.20
C GLY A 212 16.46 5.02 -2.57
N MET A 213 15.35 5.67 -2.96
CA MET A 213 15.23 6.43 -4.22
C MET A 213 15.82 7.84 -4.03
N ILE A 214 17.14 7.93 -4.13
CA ILE A 214 17.87 9.19 -3.95
C ILE A 214 17.97 9.92 -5.30
N TYR A 215 17.53 11.18 -5.32
CA TYR A 215 17.63 12.06 -6.46
C TYR A 215 18.85 12.98 -6.30
N LYS A 216 19.65 13.09 -7.33
CA LYS A 216 20.71 14.09 -7.42
C LYS A 216 20.31 15.17 -8.41
N GLU A 217 20.31 16.42 -7.99
CA GLU A 217 20.20 17.55 -8.92
C GLU A 217 21.53 17.70 -9.65
N SER A 218 21.49 17.66 -10.98
CA SER A 218 22.62 17.98 -11.84
C SER A 218 22.20 19.08 -12.83
N GLY A 219 22.57 20.33 -12.54
CA GLY A 219 22.24 21.48 -13.36
C GLY A 219 20.73 21.72 -13.51
N ASP A 220 20.30 22.20 -14.70
CA ASP A 220 18.89 22.54 -14.98
C ASP A 220 17.96 21.32 -15.18
N LYS A 221 18.48 20.12 -15.10
CA LYS A 221 17.70 18.89 -15.25
C LYS A 221 17.79 18.05 -13.98
N ARG A 222 16.65 17.77 -13.39
CA ARG A 222 16.52 16.73 -12.36
C ARG A 222 16.63 15.38 -13.04
N GLU A 223 17.81 14.78 -13.01
CA GLU A 223 18.03 13.42 -13.46
C GLU A 223 17.94 12.47 -12.27
N LEU A 224 17.12 11.43 -12.43
CA LEU A 224 17.16 10.24 -11.58
C LEU A 224 18.51 9.55 -11.80
N LYS A 225 19.48 9.83 -10.97
CA LYS A 225 20.69 9.00 -10.92
C LYS A 225 20.49 7.99 -9.79
N TYR A 226 20.32 6.73 -10.19
CA TYR A 226 20.49 5.62 -9.26
C TYR A 226 21.91 5.72 -8.69
N ARG A 227 22.01 5.99 -7.39
CA ARG A 227 23.28 5.74 -6.73
C ARG A 227 23.51 4.23 -6.76
N ASP A 228 24.61 3.83 -7.32
CA ASP A 228 25.06 2.44 -7.25
C ASP A 228 25.09 2.04 -5.77
N MET A 229 24.38 0.97 -5.43
CA MET A 229 24.36 0.39 -4.07
C MET A 229 25.77 0.14 -3.53
N SER A 230 26.75 -0.03 -4.42
CA SER A 230 28.17 -0.16 -4.07
C SER A 230 28.77 1.09 -3.42
N GLU A 231 28.23 2.29 -3.66
CA GLU A 231 28.66 3.52 -2.97
C GLU A 231 28.08 3.65 -1.57
N PHE A 232 26.86 3.11 -1.36
CA PHE A 232 26.20 3.12 -0.05
C PHE A 232 26.92 2.21 0.95
N VAL A 233 27.35 1.03 0.50
CA VAL A 233 28.08 0.05 1.34
C VAL A 233 29.50 0.52 1.68
N LYS A 234 30.12 1.39 0.88
CA LYS A 234 31.46 1.92 1.13
C LYS A 234 31.50 3.10 2.08
N SER A 235 30.37 3.72 2.40
CA SER A 235 30.26 4.92 3.25
C SER A 235 29.72 4.63 4.65
N SER A 236 29.33 3.40 4.94
CA SER A 236 28.95 2.90 6.26
C SER A 236 30.10 2.16 6.91
#